data_1ea7828539ee8f93b922ec36bc496233
#
_entry.id   1ea7828539ee8f93b922ec36bc496233
#
_cell.length_a   1.000
_cell.length_b   1.000
_cell.length_c   1.000
_cell.angle_alpha   90.00
_cell.angle_beta   90.00
_cell.angle_gamma   90.00
#
_symmetry.space_group_name_H-M   'P 1'
#
loop_
_entity.id
_entity.type
_entity.pdbx_description
1 polymer ?
#
loop_
_entity_poly.entity_id
_entity_poly.type
_entity_poly.pdbx_seq_one_letter_code
_entity_poly.pdbx_strand_id
1 'polypeptide(L)'
;IEAIVLEVIRDNPEIIVDALNAYAEREAAEAAAAALPALLKEETGFVAGKNPAAAKVAVIELFDYHCGYCKRATDLVRDITKTDPAVKVILRDLPLLRKESDQAARYALAAREQGKYLDYHFALLAQSGVLTEEKLTEVAKSVGLDAARLKKDAAAAKLDAAIESNFAAAQRMRLDGTPSFIVTALDGDFMRVIPGLDEDAVRDAIAEAKKAKPAG
;
A
#
# COMPACT_ATOMS: atom_id res chain seq x y z
N ILE A 1 -27.42 -40.50 -7.86
CA ILE A 1 -27.04 -39.08 -7.76
C ILE A 1 -25.50 -38.94 -7.79
N GLU A 2 -24.77 -39.65 -6.96
CA GLU A 2 -23.29 -39.58 -6.88
C GLU A 2 -22.62 -39.94 -8.22
N ALA A 3 -23.04 -41.01 -8.89
CA ALA A 3 -22.54 -41.39 -10.21
C ALA A 3 -22.74 -40.28 -11.26
N ILE A 4 -23.90 -39.60 -11.24
CA ILE A 4 -24.19 -38.49 -12.16
C ILE A 4 -23.30 -37.29 -11.87
N VAL A 5 -23.06 -36.96 -10.60
CA VAL A 5 -22.16 -35.86 -10.19
C VAL A 5 -20.72 -36.14 -10.65
N LEU A 6 -20.24 -37.36 -10.46
CA LEU A 6 -18.91 -37.76 -10.89
C LEU A 6 -18.76 -37.75 -12.41
N GLU A 7 -19.81 -38.12 -13.18
CA GLU A 7 -19.83 -38.04 -14.63
C GLU A 7 -19.80 -36.57 -15.10
N VAL A 8 -20.64 -35.71 -14.54
CA VAL A 8 -20.66 -34.28 -14.87
C VAL A 8 -19.32 -33.62 -14.60
N ILE A 9 -18.68 -33.91 -13.45
CA ILE A 9 -17.37 -33.35 -13.11
C ILE A 9 -16.30 -33.89 -14.08
N ARG A 10 -16.37 -35.16 -14.43
CA ARG A 10 -15.40 -35.77 -15.37
C ARG A 10 -15.50 -35.18 -16.76
N ASP A 11 -16.71 -34.92 -17.22
CA ASP A 11 -16.97 -34.38 -18.54
C ASP A 11 -16.77 -32.86 -18.62
N ASN A 12 -16.78 -32.15 -17.46
CA ASN A 12 -16.60 -30.70 -17.35
C ASN A 12 -15.62 -30.37 -16.23
N PRO A 13 -14.32 -30.72 -16.34
CA PRO A 13 -13.35 -30.53 -15.25
C PRO A 13 -13.14 -29.05 -14.88
N GLU A 14 -13.46 -28.10 -15.77
CA GLU A 14 -13.45 -26.67 -15.52
C GLU A 14 -14.37 -26.25 -14.38
N ILE A 15 -15.44 -26.96 -14.09
CA ILE A 15 -16.33 -26.68 -12.94
C ILE A 15 -15.54 -26.69 -11.63
N ILE A 16 -14.60 -27.62 -11.47
CA ILE A 16 -13.75 -27.69 -10.27
C ILE A 16 -12.78 -26.51 -10.23
N VAL A 17 -12.18 -26.16 -11.37
CA VAL A 17 -11.27 -25.02 -11.47
C VAL A 17 -11.99 -23.72 -11.14
N ASP A 18 -13.18 -23.51 -11.72
CA ASP A 18 -13.99 -22.32 -11.45
C ASP A 18 -14.47 -22.25 -9.99
N ALA A 19 -14.85 -23.37 -9.41
CA ALA A 19 -15.23 -23.43 -7.99
C ALA A 19 -14.07 -23.13 -7.06
N LEU A 20 -12.86 -23.63 -7.37
CA LEU A 20 -11.64 -23.35 -6.61
C LEU A 20 -11.21 -21.88 -6.75
N ASN A 21 -11.30 -21.32 -7.95
CA ASN A 21 -11.00 -19.91 -8.20
C ASN A 21 -11.97 -19.01 -7.42
N ALA A 22 -13.28 -19.27 -7.51
CA ALA A 22 -14.31 -18.52 -6.78
C ALA A 22 -14.12 -18.64 -5.25
N TYR A 23 -13.72 -19.81 -4.75
CA TYR A 23 -13.38 -19.98 -3.34
C TYR A 23 -12.15 -19.14 -2.96
N ALA A 24 -11.09 -19.21 -3.76
CA ALA A 24 -9.86 -18.46 -3.50
C ALA A 24 -10.08 -16.94 -3.53
N GLU A 25 -10.90 -16.45 -4.48
CA GLU A 25 -11.28 -15.03 -4.57
C GLU A 25 -12.06 -14.58 -3.34
N ARG A 26 -13.01 -15.39 -2.86
CA ARG A 26 -13.76 -15.08 -1.64
C ARG A 26 -12.87 -15.04 -0.41
N GLU A 27 -12.00 -16.03 -0.21
CA GLU A 27 -11.02 -16.07 0.88
C GLU A 27 -10.09 -14.83 0.83
N ALA A 28 -9.63 -14.45 -0.36
CA ALA A 28 -8.80 -13.26 -0.55
C ALA A 28 -9.56 -11.97 -0.20
N ALA A 29 -10.82 -11.85 -0.61
CA ALA A 29 -11.66 -10.70 -0.30
C ALA A 29 -11.93 -10.60 1.22
N GLU A 30 -12.25 -11.72 1.90
CA GLU A 30 -12.45 -11.77 3.34
C GLU A 30 -11.17 -11.40 4.11
N ALA A 31 -10.02 -11.93 3.67
CA ALA A 31 -8.72 -11.61 4.26
C ALA A 31 -8.36 -10.13 4.08
N ALA A 32 -8.65 -9.56 2.91
CA ALA A 32 -8.45 -8.16 2.62
C ALA A 32 -9.36 -7.26 3.48
N ALA A 33 -10.63 -7.60 3.58
CA ALA A 33 -11.58 -6.88 4.44
C ALA A 33 -11.16 -6.91 5.91
N ALA A 34 -10.65 -8.04 6.40
CA ALA A 34 -10.14 -8.18 7.76
C ALA A 34 -8.84 -7.39 8.01
N ALA A 35 -8.00 -7.18 6.98
CA ALA A 35 -6.76 -6.41 7.08
C ALA A 35 -6.99 -4.90 6.92
N LEU A 36 -8.04 -4.49 6.20
CA LEU A 36 -8.31 -3.11 5.84
C LEU A 36 -8.34 -2.12 7.04
N PRO A 37 -8.98 -2.43 8.18
CA PRO A 37 -8.98 -1.52 9.33
C PRO A 37 -7.58 -1.18 9.84
N ALA A 38 -6.63 -2.13 9.79
CA ALA A 38 -5.24 -1.89 10.19
C ALA A 38 -4.52 -1.00 9.17
N LEU A 39 -4.81 -1.16 7.88
CA LEU A 39 -4.23 -0.37 6.80
C LEU A 39 -4.80 1.06 6.75
N LEU A 40 -6.00 1.31 7.24
CA LEU A 40 -6.60 2.65 7.31
C LEU A 40 -6.10 3.48 8.50
N LYS A 41 -5.39 2.87 9.49
CA LYS A 41 -4.85 3.60 10.65
C LYS A 41 -3.73 4.55 10.22
N GLU A 42 -3.88 5.82 10.54
CA GLU A 42 -2.93 6.87 10.16
C GLU A 42 -1.59 6.77 10.91
N GLU A 43 -1.59 6.21 12.12
CA GLU A 43 -0.41 6.10 12.97
C GLU A 43 0.68 5.18 12.40
N THR A 44 0.27 4.18 11.61
CA THR A 44 1.16 3.15 11.07
C THR A 44 1.59 3.38 9.62
N GLY A 45 1.27 4.56 9.05
CA GLY A 45 1.63 4.97 7.69
C GLY A 45 1.68 6.47 7.56
N PHE A 46 1.48 6.99 6.36
CA PHE A 46 1.34 8.41 6.09
C PHE A 46 0.15 8.66 5.19
N VAL A 47 -0.67 9.65 5.53
CA VAL A 47 -1.84 10.04 4.74
C VAL A 47 -1.52 11.30 3.94
N ALA A 48 -1.73 11.22 2.64
CA ALA A 48 -1.55 12.31 1.69
C ALA A 48 -2.81 12.53 0.86
N GLY A 49 -2.97 13.73 0.33
CA GLY A 49 -4.07 14.10 -0.55
C GLY A 49 -4.37 15.59 -0.49
N LYS A 50 -5.14 16.05 -1.46
CA LYS A 50 -5.55 17.47 -1.52
C LYS A 50 -6.51 17.86 -0.38
N ASN A 51 -7.40 16.95 0.01
CA ASN A 51 -8.32 17.10 1.14
C ASN A 51 -8.58 15.75 1.82
N PRO A 52 -7.58 15.19 2.56
CA PRO A 52 -7.67 13.82 3.08
C PRO A 52 -8.83 13.62 4.07
N ALA A 53 -9.20 14.67 4.82
CA ALA A 53 -10.28 14.59 5.80
C ALA A 53 -11.68 14.45 5.17
N ALA A 54 -11.87 14.94 3.93
CA ALA A 54 -13.13 14.84 3.20
C ALA A 54 -13.06 13.80 2.05
N ALA A 55 -12.01 12.99 2.01
CA ALA A 55 -11.87 11.94 1.01
C ALA A 55 -12.96 10.88 1.18
N LYS A 56 -13.47 10.40 0.06
CA LYS A 56 -14.45 9.30 -0.02
C LYS A 56 -13.81 7.98 -0.43
N VAL A 57 -12.61 8.05 -0.99
CA VAL A 57 -11.84 6.89 -1.45
C VAL A 57 -10.47 6.93 -0.81
N ALA A 58 -9.99 5.78 -0.35
CA ALA A 58 -8.60 5.58 0.03
C ALA A 58 -7.89 4.71 -1.01
N VAL A 59 -6.71 5.16 -1.42
CA VAL A 59 -5.73 4.37 -2.16
C VAL A 59 -4.59 4.07 -1.20
N ILE A 60 -4.40 2.81 -0.86
CA ILE A 60 -3.32 2.38 0.03
C ILE A 60 -2.23 1.79 -0.84
N GLU A 61 -1.01 2.28 -0.73
CA GLU A 61 0.17 1.71 -1.39
C GLU A 61 1.06 1.04 -0.36
N LEU A 62 1.29 -0.26 -0.53
CA LEU A 62 2.35 -1.01 0.15
C LEU A 62 3.60 -0.95 -0.73
N PHE A 63 4.68 -0.37 -0.24
CA PHE A 63 5.85 -0.06 -1.08
C PHE A 63 7.19 -0.30 -0.36
N ASP A 64 8.27 -0.40 -1.16
CA ASP A 64 9.66 -0.48 -0.69
C ASP A 64 10.52 0.54 -1.44
N TYR A 65 11.38 1.27 -0.76
CA TYR A 65 12.24 2.31 -1.34
C TYR A 65 13.27 1.79 -2.35
N HIS A 66 13.60 0.49 -2.31
CA HIS A 66 14.49 -0.14 -3.29
C HIS A 66 13.73 -0.80 -4.45
N CYS A 67 12.40 -0.81 -4.42
CA CYS A 67 11.59 -1.40 -5.48
C CYS A 67 11.57 -0.52 -6.73
N GLY A 68 12.03 -1.07 -7.86
CA GLY A 68 12.02 -0.34 -9.14
C GLY A 68 10.61 -0.01 -9.64
N TYR A 69 9.62 -0.86 -9.37
CA TYR A 69 8.22 -0.62 -9.73
C TYR A 69 7.59 0.46 -8.84
N CYS A 70 7.91 0.52 -7.53
CA CYS A 70 7.47 1.61 -6.64
C CYS A 70 8.02 2.97 -7.11
N LYS A 71 9.28 2.99 -7.57
CA LYS A 71 9.86 4.21 -8.16
C LYS A 71 9.10 4.67 -9.41
N ARG A 72 8.65 3.74 -10.24
CA ARG A 72 7.81 4.05 -11.42
C ARG A 72 6.39 4.49 -11.03
N ALA A 73 5.84 3.95 -9.94
CA ALA A 73 4.54 4.33 -9.43
C ALA A 73 4.48 5.76 -8.85
N THR A 74 5.66 6.38 -8.64
CA THR A 74 5.77 7.71 -8.00
C THR A 74 4.90 8.78 -8.67
N ASP A 75 4.86 8.80 -10.01
CA ASP A 75 4.10 9.82 -10.75
C ASP A 75 2.60 9.60 -10.61
N LEU A 76 2.11 8.35 -10.63
CA LEU A 76 0.73 8.01 -10.35
C LEU A 76 0.30 8.49 -8.96
N VAL A 77 1.09 8.13 -7.93
CA VAL A 77 0.81 8.50 -6.53
C VAL A 77 0.83 10.01 -6.36
N ARG A 78 1.80 10.68 -6.94
CA ARG A 78 1.93 12.14 -6.91
C ARG A 78 0.75 12.85 -7.60
N ASP A 79 0.30 12.31 -8.74
CA ASP A 79 -0.86 12.82 -9.46
C ASP A 79 -2.13 12.71 -8.61
N ILE A 80 -2.43 11.52 -8.09
CA ILE A 80 -3.61 11.28 -7.25
C ILE A 80 -3.61 12.22 -6.03
N THR A 81 -2.47 12.36 -5.33
CA THR A 81 -2.38 13.20 -4.14
C THR A 81 -2.62 14.68 -4.41
N LYS A 82 -2.34 15.17 -5.62
CA LYS A 82 -2.43 16.59 -5.97
C LYS A 82 -3.74 16.97 -6.66
N THR A 83 -4.32 16.06 -7.43
CA THR A 83 -5.41 16.41 -8.35
C THR A 83 -6.79 16.09 -7.82
N ASP A 84 -6.95 15.00 -7.08
CA ASP A 84 -8.25 14.46 -6.70
C ASP A 84 -8.62 14.73 -5.24
N PRO A 85 -9.49 15.72 -4.95
CA PRO A 85 -9.87 16.03 -3.58
C PRO A 85 -10.76 14.98 -2.92
N ALA A 86 -11.34 14.04 -3.69
CA ALA A 86 -12.15 12.96 -3.17
C ALA A 86 -11.34 11.72 -2.79
N VAL A 87 -10.02 11.73 -3.06
CA VAL A 87 -9.14 10.60 -2.82
C VAL A 87 -8.06 10.98 -1.81
N LYS A 88 -7.82 10.12 -0.83
CA LYS A 88 -6.62 10.13 -0.01
C LYS A 88 -5.73 8.94 -0.37
N VAL A 89 -4.43 9.15 -0.34
CA VAL A 89 -3.43 8.09 -0.46
C VAL A 89 -2.87 7.78 0.92
N ILE A 90 -2.76 6.51 1.25
CA ILE A 90 -2.14 6.03 2.49
C ILE A 90 -0.89 5.24 2.10
N LEU A 91 0.27 5.82 2.43
CA LEU A 91 1.57 5.22 2.16
C LEU A 91 1.97 4.29 3.29
N ARG A 92 2.28 3.03 2.96
CA ARG A 92 2.60 1.96 3.90
C ARG A 92 3.94 1.33 3.56
N ASP A 93 4.93 1.59 4.39
CA ASP A 93 6.25 1.01 4.23
C ASP A 93 6.22 -0.51 4.41
N LEU A 94 6.63 -1.25 3.38
CA LEU A 94 6.75 -2.70 3.38
C LEU A 94 8.17 -3.09 2.91
N PRO A 95 9.19 -2.99 3.79
CA PRO A 95 10.60 -3.18 3.43
C PRO A 95 10.96 -4.65 3.21
N LEU A 96 10.60 -5.20 2.03
CA LEU A 96 10.76 -6.62 1.68
C LEU A 96 12.11 -6.95 1.06
N LEU A 97 12.72 -5.99 0.33
CA LEU A 97 13.73 -6.34 -0.67
C LEU A 97 15.14 -6.49 -0.10
N ARG A 98 15.47 -5.76 0.95
CA ARG A 98 16.80 -5.81 1.59
C ARG A 98 16.81 -5.15 2.98
N LYS A 99 17.86 -5.39 3.74
CA LYS A 99 18.00 -4.82 5.09
C LYS A 99 18.02 -3.28 5.10
N GLU A 100 18.56 -2.65 4.05
CA GLU A 100 18.57 -1.18 3.91
C GLU A 100 17.18 -0.62 3.63
N SER A 101 16.23 -1.44 3.18
CA SER A 101 14.83 -1.03 3.02
C SER A 101 14.18 -0.74 4.37
N ASP A 102 14.46 -1.54 5.42
CA ASP A 102 13.98 -1.28 6.78
C ASP A 102 14.49 0.05 7.30
N GLN A 103 15.79 0.32 7.14
CA GLN A 103 16.36 1.59 7.55
C GLN A 103 15.75 2.78 6.81
N ALA A 104 15.52 2.66 5.49
CA ALA A 104 14.89 3.70 4.69
C ALA A 104 13.45 3.98 5.16
N ALA A 105 12.67 2.93 5.44
CA ALA A 105 11.31 3.03 5.98
C ALA A 105 11.30 3.77 7.32
N ARG A 106 12.19 3.44 8.25
CA ARG A 106 12.33 4.09 9.56
C ARG A 106 12.64 5.57 9.42
N TYR A 107 13.59 5.92 8.56
CA TYR A 107 13.96 7.31 8.30
C TYR A 107 12.78 8.09 7.70
N ALA A 108 12.04 7.49 6.76
CA ALA A 108 10.88 8.14 6.17
C ALA A 108 9.76 8.36 7.21
N LEU A 109 9.41 7.34 7.99
CA LEU A 109 8.43 7.46 9.06
C LEU A 109 8.84 8.50 10.11
N ALA A 110 10.11 8.58 10.45
CA ALA A 110 10.64 9.59 11.37
C ALA A 110 10.54 11.02 10.81
N ALA A 111 10.60 11.20 9.48
CA ALA A 111 10.46 12.51 8.84
C ALA A 111 9.08 13.14 9.08
N ARG A 112 8.07 12.37 9.49
CA ARG A 112 6.74 12.85 9.92
C ARG A 112 6.84 13.83 11.08
N GLU A 113 7.71 13.56 12.04
CA GLU A 113 7.93 14.40 13.23
C GLU A 113 8.50 15.80 12.89
N GLN A 114 8.98 15.96 11.66
CA GLN A 114 9.46 17.24 11.13
C GLN A 114 8.55 17.81 10.02
N GLY A 115 7.37 17.19 9.78
CA GLY A 115 6.40 17.64 8.79
C GLY A 115 6.86 17.53 7.33
N LYS A 116 7.88 16.69 7.05
CA LYS A 116 8.52 16.60 5.73
C LYS A 116 8.51 15.18 5.13
N TYR A 117 7.55 14.36 5.56
CA TYR A 117 7.45 12.97 5.07
C TYR A 117 7.39 12.91 3.54
N LEU A 118 6.44 13.62 2.90
CA LEU A 118 6.25 13.52 1.45
C LEU A 118 7.46 14.01 0.65
N ASP A 119 8.06 15.11 1.06
CA ASP A 119 9.25 15.64 0.37
C ASP A 119 10.39 14.62 0.44
N TYR A 120 10.57 14.01 1.62
CA TYR A 120 11.61 13.02 1.83
C TYR A 120 11.28 11.69 1.13
N HIS A 121 10.05 11.22 1.22
CA HIS A 121 9.55 10.02 0.55
C HIS A 121 9.83 10.04 -0.96
N PHE A 122 9.40 11.10 -1.63
CA PHE A 122 9.64 11.23 -3.06
C PHE A 122 11.10 11.43 -3.42
N ALA A 123 11.87 12.12 -2.58
CA ALA A 123 13.30 12.27 -2.77
C ALA A 123 14.06 10.93 -2.63
N LEU A 124 13.63 10.05 -1.71
CA LEU A 124 14.18 8.71 -1.58
C LEU A 124 13.84 7.81 -2.77
N LEU A 125 12.59 7.83 -3.25
CA LEU A 125 12.19 7.05 -4.42
C LEU A 125 12.94 7.50 -5.70
N ALA A 126 13.33 8.77 -5.79
CA ALA A 126 14.14 9.27 -6.90
C ALA A 126 15.61 8.81 -6.88
N GLN A 127 16.10 8.21 -5.78
CA GLN A 127 17.48 7.74 -5.70
C GLN A 127 17.67 6.42 -6.46
N SER A 128 18.86 6.22 -7.01
CA SER A 128 19.33 4.95 -7.55
C SER A 128 20.31 4.26 -6.58
N GLY A 129 20.47 2.96 -6.73
CA GLY A 129 21.37 2.15 -5.93
C GLY A 129 20.89 1.90 -4.49
N VAL A 130 21.83 1.58 -3.62
CA VAL A 130 21.54 1.26 -2.21
C VAL A 130 21.39 2.55 -1.40
N LEU A 131 20.34 2.63 -0.60
CA LEU A 131 20.09 3.72 0.36
C LEU A 131 20.86 3.45 1.65
N THR A 132 22.17 3.72 1.62
CA THR A 132 22.98 3.65 2.84
C THR A 132 22.60 4.77 3.82
N GLU A 133 23.05 4.69 5.08
CA GLU A 133 22.78 5.73 6.07
C GLU A 133 23.31 7.11 5.62
N GLU A 134 24.48 7.13 4.98
CA GLU A 134 25.04 8.35 4.42
C GLU A 134 24.09 8.95 3.36
N LYS A 135 23.57 8.09 2.46
CA LYS A 135 22.65 8.53 1.42
C LYS A 135 21.33 9.01 2.00
N LEU A 136 20.78 8.30 2.98
CA LEU A 136 19.57 8.73 3.70
C LEU A 136 19.76 10.11 4.34
N THR A 137 20.93 10.34 4.95
CA THR A 137 21.29 11.61 5.58
C THR A 137 21.46 12.74 4.55
N GLU A 138 22.11 12.45 3.41
CA GLU A 138 22.26 13.38 2.29
C GLU A 138 20.92 13.84 1.75
N VAL A 139 20.03 12.89 1.44
CA VAL A 139 18.67 13.17 0.95
C VAL A 139 17.84 13.94 1.98
N ALA A 140 17.97 13.62 3.27
CA ALA A 140 17.29 14.35 4.33
C ALA A 140 17.69 15.84 4.34
N LYS A 141 18.98 16.13 4.25
CA LYS A 141 19.48 17.50 4.17
C LYS A 141 18.98 18.23 2.92
N SER A 142 18.90 17.56 1.77
CA SER A 142 18.45 18.16 0.51
C SER A 142 17.01 18.65 0.55
N VAL A 143 16.15 18.01 1.39
CA VAL A 143 14.77 18.43 1.61
C VAL A 143 14.57 19.27 2.87
N GLY A 144 15.66 19.68 3.52
CA GLY A 144 15.65 20.57 4.68
C GLY A 144 15.21 19.91 5.99
N LEU A 145 15.46 18.60 6.15
CA LEU A 145 15.33 17.89 7.42
C LEU A 145 16.57 18.10 8.30
N ASP A 146 16.36 18.17 9.61
CA ASP A 146 17.46 18.00 10.58
C ASP A 146 17.85 16.53 10.59
N ALA A 147 18.98 16.23 9.97
CA ALA A 147 19.44 14.86 9.80
C ALA A 147 19.88 14.18 11.13
N ALA A 148 20.36 14.95 12.10
CA ALA A 148 20.75 14.41 13.41
C ALA A 148 19.51 14.01 14.22
N ARG A 149 18.50 14.88 14.23
CA ARG A 149 17.20 14.58 14.83
C ARG A 149 16.52 13.41 14.11
N LEU A 150 16.53 13.38 12.76
CA LEU A 150 15.95 12.31 11.96
C LEU A 150 16.55 10.95 12.30
N LYS A 151 17.88 10.86 12.40
CA LYS A 151 18.58 9.62 12.79
C LYS A 151 18.17 9.16 14.19
N LYS A 152 18.07 10.07 15.16
CA LYS A 152 17.60 9.77 16.51
C LYS A 152 16.15 9.26 16.50
N ASP A 153 15.26 9.94 15.79
CA ASP A 153 13.84 9.61 15.74
C ASP A 153 13.60 8.29 14.99
N ALA A 154 14.43 7.95 13.98
CA ALA A 154 14.39 6.70 13.24
C ALA A 154 14.73 5.45 14.10
N ALA A 155 15.40 5.62 15.22
CA ALA A 155 15.69 4.54 16.17
C ALA A 155 14.55 4.27 17.17
N ALA A 156 13.42 4.97 17.07
CA ALA A 156 12.32 4.81 18.01
C ALA A 156 11.57 3.48 17.80
N ALA A 157 11.39 2.70 18.87
CA ALA A 157 10.71 1.40 18.85
C ALA A 157 9.25 1.47 18.36
N LYS A 158 8.57 2.63 18.46
CA LYS A 158 7.22 2.81 17.90
C LYS A 158 7.15 2.56 16.39
N LEU A 159 8.26 2.71 15.67
CA LEU A 159 8.33 2.49 14.23
C LEU A 159 8.33 0.99 13.86
N ASP A 160 8.80 0.13 14.77
CA ASP A 160 8.75 -1.33 14.61
C ASP A 160 7.30 -1.78 14.49
N ALA A 161 6.44 -1.35 15.42
CA ALA A 161 5.03 -1.70 15.41
C ALA A 161 4.31 -1.24 14.15
N ALA A 162 4.70 -0.09 13.58
CA ALA A 162 4.14 0.40 12.31
C ALA A 162 4.52 -0.53 11.14
N ILE A 163 5.79 -0.87 11.03
CA ILE A 163 6.31 -1.75 9.97
C ILE A 163 5.73 -3.18 10.13
N GLU A 164 5.73 -3.72 11.35
CA GLU A 164 5.15 -5.03 11.66
C GLU A 164 3.65 -5.11 11.31
N SER A 165 2.89 -4.04 11.59
CA SER A 165 1.49 -3.93 11.20
C SER A 165 1.29 -4.02 9.69
N ASN A 166 2.19 -3.41 8.90
CA ASN A 166 2.14 -3.47 7.45
C ASN A 166 2.48 -4.88 6.93
N PHE A 167 3.49 -5.54 7.51
CA PHE A 167 3.80 -6.94 7.19
C PHE A 167 2.64 -7.88 7.52
N ALA A 168 2.03 -7.74 8.70
CA ALA A 168 0.90 -8.56 9.10
C ALA A 168 -0.31 -8.40 8.17
N ALA A 169 -0.58 -7.17 7.72
CA ALA A 169 -1.65 -6.90 6.75
C ALA A 169 -1.33 -7.49 5.38
N ALA A 170 -0.11 -7.29 4.87
CA ALA A 170 0.35 -7.86 3.60
C ALA A 170 0.26 -9.39 3.60
N GLN A 171 0.71 -10.04 4.68
CA GLN A 171 0.65 -11.49 4.84
C GLN A 171 -0.80 -12.01 4.82
N ARG A 172 -1.72 -11.36 5.53
CA ARG A 172 -3.15 -11.73 5.52
C ARG A 172 -3.75 -11.63 4.13
N MET A 173 -3.38 -10.61 3.38
CA MET A 173 -3.84 -10.37 2.00
C MET A 173 -3.07 -11.20 0.97
N ARG A 174 -2.10 -12.03 1.39
CA ARG A 174 -1.19 -12.80 0.52
C ARG A 174 -0.46 -11.92 -0.50
N LEU A 175 -0.09 -10.70 -0.07
CA LEU A 175 0.71 -9.77 -0.86
C LEU A 175 2.19 -9.97 -0.52
N ASP A 176 2.95 -10.51 -1.46
CA ASP A 176 4.37 -10.87 -1.33
C ASP A 176 5.31 -9.96 -2.14
N GLY A 177 4.75 -8.91 -2.75
CA GLY A 177 5.48 -7.97 -3.60
C GLY A 177 5.06 -6.52 -3.43
N THR A 178 5.93 -5.62 -3.92
CA THR A 178 5.71 -4.17 -3.98
C THR A 178 5.89 -3.63 -5.41
N PRO A 179 5.17 -2.57 -5.81
CA PRO A 179 4.07 -2.01 -5.06
C PRO A 179 2.88 -2.97 -5.02
N SER A 180 2.03 -2.84 -4.00
CA SER A 180 0.68 -3.40 -4.02
C SER A 180 -0.31 -2.30 -3.64
N PHE A 181 -1.38 -2.18 -4.40
CA PHE A 181 -2.39 -1.15 -4.17
C PHE A 181 -3.69 -1.77 -3.64
N ILE A 182 -4.29 -1.09 -2.68
CA ILE A 182 -5.65 -1.38 -2.23
C ILE A 182 -6.46 -0.11 -2.41
N VAL A 183 -7.52 -0.18 -3.22
CA VAL A 183 -8.46 0.92 -3.42
C VAL A 183 -9.78 0.56 -2.73
N THR A 184 -10.25 1.45 -1.86
CA THR A 184 -11.51 1.23 -1.12
C THR A 184 -12.35 2.49 -1.03
N ALA A 185 -13.67 2.33 -1.08
CA ALA A 185 -14.60 3.36 -0.69
C ALA A 185 -14.63 3.46 0.84
N LEU A 186 -14.59 4.68 1.39
CA LEU A 186 -14.54 4.89 2.84
C LEU A 186 -15.95 4.87 3.49
N ASP A 187 -16.97 5.13 2.69
CA ASP A 187 -18.37 5.19 3.07
C ASP A 187 -19.26 4.20 2.28
N GLY A 188 -18.65 3.27 1.53
CA GLY A 188 -19.36 2.37 0.64
C GLY A 188 -18.77 0.96 0.59
N ASP A 189 -19.50 0.05 -0.04
CA ASP A 189 -19.11 -1.35 -0.20
C ASP A 189 -18.30 -1.54 -1.49
N PHE A 190 -17.05 -1.09 -1.47
CA PHE A 190 -16.11 -1.33 -2.56
C PHE A 190 -14.69 -1.49 -2.02
N MET A 191 -14.02 -2.54 -2.46
CA MET A 191 -12.59 -2.73 -2.27
C MET A 191 -12.01 -3.53 -3.44
N ARG A 192 -10.83 -3.10 -3.93
CA ARG A 192 -10.05 -3.84 -4.93
C ARG A 192 -8.60 -3.89 -4.51
N VAL A 193 -8.02 -5.09 -4.57
CA VAL A 193 -6.59 -5.32 -4.37
C VAL A 193 -5.94 -5.46 -5.74
N ILE A 194 -4.84 -4.74 -5.97
CA ILE A 194 -4.11 -4.69 -7.24
C ILE A 194 -2.64 -4.97 -6.91
N PRO A 195 -2.18 -6.23 -7.07
CA PRO A 195 -0.78 -6.58 -6.91
C PRO A 195 0.06 -6.03 -8.06
N GLY A 196 1.20 -5.42 -7.74
CA GLY A 196 2.09 -4.81 -8.72
C GLY A 196 1.64 -3.42 -9.18
N LEU A 197 2.30 -2.92 -10.23
CA LEU A 197 1.99 -1.63 -10.84
C LEU A 197 1.12 -1.83 -12.09
N ASP A 198 -0.15 -1.58 -11.94
CA ASP A 198 -1.13 -1.44 -13.01
C ASP A 198 -1.87 -0.11 -12.81
N GLU A 199 -1.40 0.93 -13.50
CA GLU A 199 -1.92 2.30 -13.34
C GLU A 199 -3.37 2.42 -13.80
N ASP A 200 -3.74 1.73 -14.87
CA ASP A 200 -5.10 1.75 -15.40
C ASP A 200 -6.06 1.06 -14.42
N ALA A 201 -5.68 -0.10 -13.89
CA ALA A 201 -6.47 -0.80 -12.88
C ALA A 201 -6.66 0.03 -11.59
N VAL A 202 -5.64 0.80 -11.16
CA VAL A 202 -5.76 1.70 -10.01
C VAL A 202 -6.72 2.85 -10.31
N ARG A 203 -6.63 3.47 -11.48
CA ARG A 203 -7.52 4.57 -11.88
C ARG A 203 -8.97 4.10 -12.05
N ASP A 204 -9.18 2.94 -12.65
CA ASP A 204 -10.50 2.32 -12.80
C ASP A 204 -11.11 1.99 -11.43
N ALA A 205 -10.34 1.39 -10.53
CA ALA A 205 -10.78 1.10 -9.17
C ALA A 205 -11.18 2.38 -8.41
N ILE A 206 -10.44 3.48 -8.56
CA ILE A 206 -10.81 4.78 -7.98
C ILE A 206 -12.14 5.27 -8.55
N ALA A 207 -12.34 5.16 -9.87
CA ALA A 207 -13.57 5.59 -10.52
C ALA A 207 -14.79 4.77 -10.07
N GLU A 208 -14.62 3.47 -9.86
CA GLU A 208 -15.64 2.58 -9.32
C GLU A 208 -15.94 2.85 -7.83
N ALA A 209 -14.89 3.00 -7.01
CA ALA A 209 -15.02 3.31 -5.60
C ALA A 209 -15.82 4.60 -5.34
N LYS A 210 -15.65 5.63 -6.20
CA LYS A 210 -16.42 6.88 -6.14
C LYS A 210 -17.91 6.70 -6.42
N LYS A 211 -18.30 5.62 -7.10
CA LYS A 211 -19.70 5.29 -7.45
C LYS A 211 -20.31 4.30 -6.47
N ALA A 212 -19.53 3.74 -5.56
CA ALA A 212 -20.00 2.77 -4.59
C ALA A 212 -21.13 3.35 -3.74
N LYS A 213 -22.16 2.53 -3.49
CA LYS A 213 -23.28 2.91 -2.64
C LYS A 213 -22.84 2.86 -1.19
N PRO A 214 -23.37 3.73 -0.32
CA PRO A 214 -23.14 3.61 1.12
C PRO A 214 -23.44 2.19 1.59
N ALA A 215 -22.58 1.68 2.48
CA ALA A 215 -22.85 0.42 3.16
C ALA A 215 -24.13 0.60 3.98
N GLY A 216 -25.12 -0.28 3.74
CA GLY A 216 -26.45 -0.22 4.39
C GLY A 216 -26.40 -0.63 5.87
#